data_91d67ad99ee38bad13ef21bf2f42ad17
#
_entry.id   91d67ad99ee38bad13ef21bf2f42ad17
#
_cell.length_a   1.000
_cell.length_b   1.000
_cell.length_c   1.000
_cell.angle_alpha   90.00
_cell.angle_beta   90.00
_cell.angle_gamma   90.00
#
_symmetry.space_group_name_H-M   'P 1'
#
loop_
_entity.id
_entity.type
_entity.pdbx_description
1 polymer ?
#
loop_
_entity_poly.entity_id
_entity_poly.type
_entity_poly.pdbx_seq_one_letter_code
_entity_poly.pdbx_strand_id
1 'polypeptide(L)'
;LITKSTLINHNTVLENPDTKRGIEREALRVDAVGKISQKSHPKKLGSALCNPHITTDFAEALIELVTPKFNDVDNLYSFLEQIHAFARKNLENEIFWNASMPCKFNNESEIKLAEYGGSNLGQLKNIYRRGLKQRYGPIMQCISGIHYNFSLTNNSWNLFLNTNNPSQNDIDDCYMNLIRNVKRNYWFIAFN
;
A
#
# COMPACT_ATOMS: atom_id res chain seq x y z
N LEU A 1 28.66 18.16 4.82
CA LEU A 1 28.26 19.45 5.41
C LEU A 1 27.28 20.13 4.45
N ILE A 2 26.02 20.33 4.86
CA ILE A 2 24.99 21.02 4.08
C ILE A 2 25.38 22.49 4.04
N THR A 3 25.66 23.03 2.87
CA THR A 3 25.99 24.44 2.67
C THR A 3 24.74 25.30 2.60
N LYS A 4 24.86 26.61 2.84
CA LYS A 4 23.73 27.56 2.75
C LYS A 4 23.08 27.60 1.36
N SER A 5 23.86 27.38 0.29
CA SER A 5 23.36 27.26 -1.09
C SER A 5 22.53 25.97 -1.29
N THR A 6 22.90 24.88 -0.64
CA THR A 6 22.14 23.62 -0.66
C THR A 6 20.78 23.79 0.02
N LEU A 7 20.69 24.57 1.11
CA LEU A 7 19.42 24.87 1.80
C LEU A 7 18.47 25.72 0.95
N ILE A 8 19.00 26.65 0.13
CA ILE A 8 18.18 27.50 -0.74
C ILE A 8 17.54 26.67 -1.86
N ASN A 9 18.30 25.75 -2.46
CA ASN A 9 17.77 24.84 -3.47
C ASN A 9 16.73 23.86 -2.87
N HIS A 10 16.93 23.43 -1.63
CA HIS A 10 15.96 22.60 -0.90
C HIS A 10 14.63 23.34 -0.67
N ASN A 11 14.66 24.63 -0.35
CA ASN A 11 13.44 25.42 -0.15
C ASN A 11 12.60 25.49 -1.44
N THR A 12 13.23 25.66 -2.61
CA THR A 12 12.50 25.68 -3.89
C THR A 12 11.82 24.34 -4.19
N VAL A 13 12.44 23.21 -3.84
CA VAL A 13 11.84 21.88 -3.98
C VAL A 13 10.71 21.69 -2.97
N LEU A 14 10.84 22.24 -1.75
CA LEU A 14 9.82 22.16 -0.69
C LEU A 14 8.61 23.05 -0.98
N GLU A 15 8.81 24.21 -1.61
CA GLU A 15 7.73 25.13 -1.96
C GLU A 15 6.88 24.62 -3.15
N ASN A 16 7.48 23.84 -4.06
CA ASN A 16 6.79 23.30 -5.23
C ASN A 16 7.31 21.90 -5.60
N PRO A 17 7.15 20.90 -4.73
CA PRO A 17 7.67 19.58 -5.02
C PRO A 17 6.84 18.92 -6.12
N ASP A 18 7.45 18.70 -7.27
CA ASP A 18 6.89 17.80 -8.27
C ASP A 18 7.06 16.35 -7.78
N THR A 19 6.01 15.86 -7.16
CA THR A 19 5.99 14.56 -6.45
C THR A 19 4.98 13.63 -7.06
N LYS A 20 5.21 12.32 -6.92
CA LYS A 20 4.22 11.28 -7.24
C LYS A 20 3.83 10.56 -5.97
N ARG A 21 2.55 10.30 -5.83
CA ARG A 21 1.95 9.66 -4.66
C ARG A 21 1.02 8.55 -5.07
N GLY A 22 0.98 7.51 -4.28
CA GLY A 22 0.03 6.41 -4.42
C GLY A 22 -0.40 5.92 -3.04
N ILE A 23 -1.57 5.29 -2.97
CA ILE A 23 -2.07 4.67 -1.75
C ILE A 23 -2.42 3.21 -2.05
N GLU A 24 -2.02 2.34 -1.13
CA GLU A 24 -2.49 0.96 -1.02
C GLU A 24 -3.28 0.86 0.28
N ARG A 25 -4.54 0.45 0.19
CA ARG A 25 -5.41 0.32 1.36
C ARG A 25 -5.91 -1.10 1.48
N GLU A 26 -5.62 -1.72 2.60
CA GLU A 26 -6.09 -3.05 2.95
C GLU A 26 -7.37 -2.99 3.80
N ALA A 27 -8.27 -3.94 3.61
CA ALA A 27 -9.43 -4.14 4.46
C ALA A 27 -9.93 -5.59 4.40
N LEU A 28 -10.19 -6.17 5.56
CA LEU A 28 -10.84 -7.47 5.65
C LEU A 28 -12.30 -7.38 5.20
N ARG A 29 -12.77 -8.37 4.45
CA ARG A 29 -14.19 -8.61 4.21
C ARG A 29 -14.76 -9.37 5.41
N VAL A 30 -15.87 -8.90 5.93
CA VAL A 30 -16.59 -9.53 7.04
C VAL A 30 -18.07 -9.70 6.70
N ASP A 31 -18.73 -10.63 7.37
CA ASP A 31 -20.18 -10.78 7.32
C ASP A 31 -20.90 -9.71 8.15
N ALA A 32 -22.23 -9.75 8.18
CA ALA A 32 -23.07 -8.79 8.89
C ALA A 32 -22.87 -8.80 10.42
N VAL A 33 -22.26 -9.85 10.99
CA VAL A 33 -21.97 -9.95 12.42
C VAL A 33 -20.49 -9.70 12.76
N GLY A 34 -19.71 -9.25 11.77
CA GLY A 34 -18.31 -8.87 11.94
C GLY A 34 -17.31 -10.02 11.97
N LYS A 35 -17.71 -11.22 11.51
CA LYS A 35 -16.79 -12.34 11.35
C LYS A 35 -16.07 -12.31 10.01
N ILE A 36 -14.83 -12.76 9.99
CA ILE A 36 -14.04 -12.86 8.75
C ILE A 36 -14.77 -13.69 7.68
N SER A 37 -14.84 -13.13 6.47
CA SER A 37 -15.48 -13.78 5.35
C SER A 37 -14.82 -15.12 5.00
N GLN A 38 -15.66 -16.11 4.71
CA GLN A 38 -15.23 -17.42 4.23
C GLN A 38 -15.40 -17.59 2.71
N LYS A 39 -15.91 -16.55 2.03
CA LYS A 39 -16.14 -16.56 0.58
C LYS A 39 -14.84 -16.27 -0.18
N SER A 40 -14.76 -16.83 -1.37
CA SER A 40 -13.69 -16.53 -2.32
C SER A 40 -13.72 -15.06 -2.76
N HIS A 41 -12.63 -14.60 -3.35
CA HIS A 41 -12.56 -13.25 -3.94
C HIS A 41 -13.73 -13.00 -4.91
N PRO A 42 -14.47 -11.89 -4.77
CA PRO A 42 -15.67 -11.64 -5.58
C PRO A 42 -15.32 -11.54 -7.07
N LYS A 43 -15.93 -12.36 -7.91
CA LYS A 43 -15.67 -12.39 -9.37
C LYS A 43 -15.87 -11.03 -10.05
N LYS A 44 -16.82 -10.23 -9.55
CA LYS A 44 -17.09 -8.88 -10.06
C LYS A 44 -15.95 -7.88 -9.83
N LEU A 45 -15.03 -8.16 -8.92
CA LEU A 45 -13.83 -7.38 -8.69
C LEU A 45 -12.68 -7.76 -9.65
N GLY A 46 -12.90 -8.75 -10.52
CA GLY A 46 -11.88 -9.27 -11.43
C GLY A 46 -10.96 -10.29 -10.77
N SER A 47 -9.85 -10.58 -11.43
CA SER A 47 -8.85 -11.51 -10.91
C SER A 47 -7.93 -10.82 -9.93
N ALA A 48 -7.82 -11.32 -8.69
CA ALA A 48 -6.85 -10.81 -7.72
C ALA A 48 -5.39 -10.91 -8.20
N LEU A 49 -5.09 -11.80 -9.16
CA LEU A 49 -3.76 -11.93 -9.74
C LEU A 49 -3.47 -10.84 -10.79
N CYS A 50 -4.48 -10.45 -11.57
CA CYS A 50 -4.29 -9.65 -12.79
C CYS A 50 -4.84 -8.22 -12.67
N ASN A 51 -5.78 -7.95 -11.76
CA ASN A 51 -6.31 -6.61 -11.57
C ASN A 51 -5.25 -5.72 -10.89
N PRO A 52 -4.83 -4.61 -11.52
CA PRO A 52 -3.77 -3.76 -10.97
C PRO A 52 -4.25 -2.89 -9.80
N HIS A 53 -5.55 -2.80 -9.57
CA HIS A 53 -6.16 -1.88 -8.60
C HIS A 53 -6.92 -2.57 -7.47
N ILE A 54 -7.35 -3.81 -7.67
CA ILE A 54 -8.07 -4.59 -6.66
C ILE A 54 -7.48 -5.99 -6.61
N THR A 55 -6.78 -6.27 -5.55
CA THR A 55 -6.14 -7.57 -5.31
C THR A 55 -6.48 -8.08 -3.92
N THR A 56 -5.85 -9.16 -3.51
CA THR A 56 -5.81 -9.63 -2.12
C THR A 56 -4.39 -9.54 -1.60
N ASP A 57 -4.21 -9.24 -0.33
CA ASP A 57 -2.89 -9.33 0.28
C ASP A 57 -2.62 -10.76 0.80
N PHE A 58 -2.67 -10.99 2.10
CA PHE A 58 -2.34 -12.30 2.70
C PHE A 58 -3.51 -13.27 2.70
N ALA A 59 -4.66 -12.80 3.21
CA ALA A 59 -5.85 -13.63 3.35
C ALA A 59 -6.79 -13.44 2.16
N GLU A 60 -7.55 -14.47 1.82
CA GLU A 60 -8.58 -14.41 0.78
C GLU A 60 -9.64 -13.34 1.07
N ALA A 61 -9.91 -13.08 2.34
CA ALA A 61 -10.79 -12.03 2.79
C ALA A 61 -10.14 -10.63 2.83
N LEU A 62 -8.81 -10.52 2.77
CA LEU A 62 -8.10 -9.26 2.87
C LEU A 62 -7.96 -8.62 1.50
N ILE A 63 -8.90 -7.73 1.17
CA ILE A 63 -8.84 -6.95 -0.07
C ILE A 63 -7.79 -5.85 0.07
N GLU A 64 -7.03 -5.64 -0.98
CA GLU A 64 -6.08 -4.55 -1.14
C GLU A 64 -6.48 -3.69 -2.34
N LEU A 65 -6.71 -2.41 -2.08
CA LEU A 65 -7.05 -1.40 -3.08
C LEU A 65 -5.81 -0.55 -3.39
N VAL A 66 -5.38 -0.56 -4.64
CA VAL A 66 -4.13 0.07 -5.10
C VAL A 66 -4.44 1.19 -6.08
N THR A 67 -4.04 2.42 -5.77
CA THR A 67 -4.19 3.55 -6.69
C THR A 67 -3.06 3.61 -7.71
N PRO A 68 -3.28 4.21 -8.90
CA PRO A 68 -2.18 4.70 -9.72
C PRO A 68 -1.36 5.77 -8.99
N LYS A 69 -0.23 6.16 -9.61
CA LYS A 69 0.57 7.31 -9.17
C LYS A 69 -0.09 8.61 -9.63
N PHE A 70 -0.29 9.55 -8.71
CA PHE A 70 -0.80 10.89 -8.99
C PHE A 70 0.19 11.97 -8.54
N ASN A 71 0.18 13.10 -9.23
CA ASN A 71 0.98 14.27 -8.84
C ASN A 71 0.24 15.13 -7.80
N ASP A 72 -1.07 15.08 -7.77
CA ASP A 72 -1.91 15.84 -6.84
C ASP A 72 -2.72 14.93 -5.91
N VAL A 73 -3.11 15.49 -4.78
CA VAL A 73 -3.81 14.77 -3.71
C VAL A 73 -5.29 14.57 -4.03
N ASP A 74 -5.91 15.52 -4.71
CA ASP A 74 -7.36 15.49 -4.96
C ASP A 74 -7.72 14.38 -5.94
N ASN A 75 -6.94 14.23 -7.02
CA ASN A 75 -7.12 13.11 -7.96
C ASN A 75 -6.80 11.76 -7.33
N LEU A 76 -5.77 11.69 -6.49
CA LEU A 76 -5.43 10.49 -5.72
C LEU A 76 -6.60 10.07 -4.83
N TYR A 77 -7.14 11.01 -4.06
CA TYR A 77 -8.24 10.76 -3.14
C TYR A 77 -9.52 10.39 -3.89
N SER A 78 -9.87 11.13 -4.94
CA SER A 78 -11.03 10.85 -5.80
C SER A 78 -10.97 9.44 -6.39
N PHE A 79 -9.80 9.00 -6.88
CA PHE A 79 -9.63 7.64 -7.38
C PHE A 79 -9.80 6.60 -6.27
N LEU A 80 -9.22 6.84 -5.09
CA LEU A 80 -9.34 5.94 -3.95
C LEU A 80 -10.81 5.78 -3.52
N GLU A 81 -11.57 6.87 -3.47
CA GLU A 81 -13.02 6.83 -3.17
C GLU A 81 -13.80 6.03 -4.22
N GLN A 82 -13.52 6.25 -5.50
CA GLN A 82 -14.20 5.56 -6.59
C GLN A 82 -13.95 4.06 -6.56
N ILE A 83 -12.68 3.63 -6.39
CA ILE A 83 -12.34 2.21 -6.33
C ILE A 83 -12.91 1.55 -5.07
N HIS A 84 -12.94 2.27 -3.95
CA HIS A 84 -13.55 1.81 -2.71
C HIS A 84 -15.06 1.64 -2.85
N ALA A 85 -15.74 2.63 -3.43
CA ALA A 85 -17.19 2.57 -3.71
C ALA A 85 -17.51 1.42 -4.68
N PHE A 86 -16.72 1.24 -5.74
CA PHE A 86 -16.86 0.14 -6.68
C PHE A 86 -16.70 -1.21 -5.98
N ALA A 87 -15.64 -1.38 -5.20
CA ALA A 87 -15.39 -2.63 -4.48
C ALA A 87 -16.54 -2.93 -3.51
N ARG A 88 -16.96 -1.96 -2.69
CA ARG A 88 -18.08 -2.11 -1.75
C ARG A 88 -19.38 -2.50 -2.42
N LYS A 89 -19.72 -1.89 -3.56
CA LYS A 89 -20.94 -2.20 -4.32
C LYS A 89 -20.98 -3.64 -4.82
N ASN A 90 -19.80 -4.25 -5.02
CA ASN A 90 -19.67 -5.59 -5.55
C ASN A 90 -19.40 -6.68 -4.47
N LEU A 91 -19.45 -6.30 -3.19
CA LEU A 91 -19.46 -7.25 -2.08
C LEU A 91 -20.90 -7.78 -1.85
N GLU A 92 -21.10 -9.07 -2.01
CA GLU A 92 -22.40 -9.73 -1.83
C GLU A 92 -22.62 -10.12 -0.37
N ASN A 93 -23.45 -9.35 0.36
CA ASN A 93 -23.74 -9.56 1.79
C ASN A 93 -22.48 -9.58 2.67
N GLU A 94 -21.49 -8.78 2.31
CA GLU A 94 -20.29 -8.55 3.07
C GLU A 94 -20.03 -7.05 3.19
N ILE A 95 -19.26 -6.66 4.18
CA ILE A 95 -18.80 -5.29 4.38
C ILE A 95 -17.29 -5.26 4.59
N PHE A 96 -16.68 -4.10 4.39
CA PHE A 96 -15.29 -3.87 4.77
C PHE A 96 -15.20 -3.63 6.28
N TRP A 97 -14.29 -4.32 6.92
CA TRP A 97 -13.83 -4.05 8.27
C TRP A 97 -12.82 -2.90 8.23
N ASN A 98 -13.23 -1.73 8.73
CA ASN A 98 -12.45 -0.50 8.56
C ASN A 98 -11.34 -0.30 9.62
N ALA A 99 -11.30 -1.09 10.68
CA ALA A 99 -10.23 -1.02 11.66
C ALA A 99 -8.98 -1.74 11.13
N SER A 100 -7.79 -1.22 11.45
CA SER A 100 -6.53 -1.87 11.10
C SER A 100 -6.36 -3.20 11.84
N MET A 101 -6.74 -3.25 13.11
CA MET A 101 -6.71 -4.49 13.88
C MET A 101 -7.72 -5.50 13.32
N PRO A 102 -7.38 -6.79 13.27
CA PRO A 102 -8.23 -7.81 12.67
C PRO A 102 -9.63 -7.87 13.30
N CYS A 103 -10.59 -8.30 12.50
CA CYS A 103 -11.94 -8.60 12.95
C CYS A 103 -11.96 -9.87 13.85
N LYS A 104 -13.12 -10.18 14.41
CA LYS A 104 -13.29 -11.35 15.27
C LYS A 104 -13.23 -12.66 14.45
N PHE A 105 -12.43 -13.60 14.92
CA PHE A 105 -12.42 -15.00 14.48
C PHE A 105 -12.25 -15.90 15.71
N ASN A 106 -12.74 -17.16 15.62
CA ASN A 106 -12.69 -18.09 16.74
C ASN A 106 -11.34 -18.82 16.81
N ASN A 107 -10.73 -19.06 15.65
CA ASN A 107 -9.42 -19.72 15.56
C ASN A 107 -8.72 -19.33 14.24
N GLU A 108 -7.43 -19.60 14.18
CA GLU A 108 -6.59 -19.25 13.02
C GLU A 108 -6.95 -20.00 11.73
N SER A 109 -7.66 -21.11 11.81
CA SER A 109 -8.07 -21.87 10.62
C SER A 109 -9.15 -21.17 9.82
N GLU A 110 -9.85 -20.20 10.40
CA GLU A 110 -10.80 -19.36 9.68
C GLU A 110 -10.11 -18.37 8.73
N ILE A 111 -8.81 -18.12 8.90
CA ILE A 111 -8.02 -17.26 8.02
C ILE A 111 -7.53 -18.10 6.83
N LYS A 112 -8.29 -18.05 5.73
CA LYS A 112 -7.91 -18.67 4.47
C LYS A 112 -6.85 -17.82 3.77
N LEU A 113 -5.82 -18.47 3.25
CA LEU A 113 -4.82 -17.78 2.42
C LEU A 113 -5.44 -17.35 1.09
N ALA A 114 -4.99 -16.23 0.57
CA ALA A 114 -5.37 -15.77 -0.76
C ALA A 114 -4.98 -16.77 -1.84
N GLU A 115 -5.88 -16.98 -2.81
CA GLU A 115 -5.71 -17.93 -3.89
C GLU A 115 -5.59 -17.22 -5.23
N TYR A 116 -4.52 -17.55 -5.99
CA TYR A 116 -4.21 -16.89 -7.26
C TYR A 116 -4.23 -17.84 -8.47
N GLY A 117 -4.85 -19.01 -8.31
CA GLY A 117 -4.93 -20.02 -9.36
C GLY A 117 -3.64 -20.80 -9.59
N GLY A 118 -3.62 -21.62 -10.66
CA GLY A 118 -2.57 -22.60 -10.94
C GLY A 118 -1.41 -22.12 -11.83
N SER A 119 -1.39 -20.86 -12.28
CA SER A 119 -0.27 -20.33 -13.06
C SER A 119 1.02 -20.26 -12.23
N ASN A 120 2.18 -20.24 -12.87
CA ASN A 120 3.46 -20.14 -12.17
C ASN A 120 3.53 -18.95 -11.22
N LEU A 121 3.04 -17.78 -11.66
CA LEU A 121 2.98 -16.59 -10.81
C LEU A 121 1.99 -16.77 -9.65
N GLY A 122 0.83 -17.36 -9.89
CA GLY A 122 -0.15 -17.66 -8.85
C GLY A 122 0.42 -18.63 -7.81
N GLN A 123 1.09 -19.69 -8.25
CA GLN A 123 1.74 -20.65 -7.35
C GLN A 123 2.86 -19.98 -6.53
N LEU A 124 3.67 -19.13 -7.13
CA LEU A 124 4.71 -18.37 -6.41
C LEU A 124 4.10 -17.51 -5.30
N LYS A 125 3.03 -16.78 -5.59
CA LYS A 125 2.30 -15.99 -4.59
C LYS A 125 1.72 -16.86 -3.48
N ASN A 126 1.19 -18.04 -3.81
CA ASN A 126 0.65 -18.98 -2.82
C ASN A 126 1.75 -19.56 -1.92
N ILE A 127 2.89 -19.94 -2.49
CA ILE A 127 4.05 -20.46 -1.71
C ILE A 127 4.57 -19.39 -0.75
N TYR A 128 4.72 -18.17 -1.24
CA TYR A 128 5.16 -17.04 -0.41
C TYR A 128 4.26 -16.85 0.82
N ARG A 129 2.94 -16.87 0.64
CA ARG A 129 1.97 -16.69 1.75
C ARG A 129 1.96 -17.86 2.72
N ARG A 130 2.15 -19.09 2.24
CA ARG A 130 2.38 -20.25 3.13
C ARG A 130 3.63 -20.06 3.98
N GLY A 131 4.71 -19.52 3.39
CA GLY A 131 5.92 -19.18 4.12
C GLY A 131 5.68 -18.12 5.19
N LEU A 132 4.92 -17.06 4.89
CA LEU A 132 4.54 -16.04 5.87
C LEU A 132 3.71 -16.63 7.02
N LYS A 133 2.71 -17.46 6.69
CA LYS A 133 1.88 -18.16 7.68
C LYS A 133 2.72 -19.01 8.64
N GLN A 134 3.66 -19.77 8.08
CA GLN A 134 4.54 -20.66 8.87
C GLN A 134 5.48 -19.86 9.78
N ARG A 135 5.96 -18.71 9.33
CA ARG A 135 6.97 -17.90 10.02
C ARG A 135 6.40 -16.97 11.08
N TYR A 136 5.26 -16.35 10.79
CA TYR A 136 4.72 -15.25 11.61
C TYR A 136 3.32 -15.54 12.18
N GLY A 137 2.67 -16.61 11.73
CA GLY A 137 1.27 -16.88 12.03
C GLY A 137 0.31 -16.04 11.17
N PRO A 138 -0.95 -16.50 11.00
CA PRO A 138 -1.89 -15.86 10.11
C PRO A 138 -2.53 -14.59 10.70
N ILE A 139 -2.63 -14.47 12.02
CA ILE A 139 -3.30 -13.35 12.70
C ILE A 139 -2.58 -12.04 12.42
N MET A 140 -1.27 -12.03 12.59
CA MET A 140 -0.43 -10.85 12.34
C MET A 140 -0.52 -10.36 10.89
N GLN A 141 -0.73 -11.27 9.95
CA GLN A 141 -0.87 -10.96 8.53
C GLN A 141 -2.27 -10.44 8.15
N CYS A 142 -3.21 -10.40 9.10
CA CYS A 142 -4.54 -9.83 8.91
C CYS A 142 -4.67 -8.39 9.44
N ILE A 143 -3.59 -7.80 9.94
CA ILE A 143 -3.55 -6.37 10.27
C ILE A 143 -3.59 -5.61 8.95
N SER A 144 -4.65 -4.79 8.78
CA SER A 144 -4.88 -4.03 7.55
C SER A 144 -4.17 -2.69 7.62
N GLY A 145 -3.28 -2.43 6.65
CA GLY A 145 -2.50 -1.22 6.54
C GLY A 145 -3.09 -0.19 5.58
N ILE A 146 -2.56 1.02 5.68
CA ILE A 146 -2.63 2.03 4.63
C ILE A 146 -1.19 2.39 4.31
N HIS A 147 -0.73 2.00 3.12
CA HIS A 147 0.59 2.33 2.63
C HIS A 147 0.52 3.61 1.80
N TYR A 148 1.36 4.57 2.13
CA TYR A 148 1.50 5.79 1.37
C TYR A 148 2.82 5.75 0.58
N ASN A 149 2.70 5.59 -0.72
CA ASN A 149 3.83 5.54 -1.64
C ASN A 149 4.17 6.96 -2.09
N PHE A 150 5.43 7.32 -1.99
CA PHE A 150 5.93 8.66 -2.30
C PHE A 150 7.20 8.58 -3.14
N SER A 151 7.27 9.42 -4.18
CA SER A 151 8.50 9.61 -4.95
C SER A 151 8.61 11.03 -5.49
N LEU A 152 9.83 11.48 -5.70
CA LEU A 152 10.15 12.70 -6.43
C LEU A 152 10.25 12.40 -7.92
N THR A 153 9.90 13.40 -8.76
CA THR A 153 10.12 13.30 -10.21
C THR A 153 11.57 13.61 -10.56
N ASN A 154 11.95 13.33 -11.80
CA ASN A 154 13.30 13.68 -12.29
C ASN A 154 13.56 15.19 -12.19
N ASN A 155 12.55 16.04 -12.44
CA ASN A 155 12.69 17.50 -12.31
C ASN A 155 13.02 17.88 -10.86
N SER A 156 12.33 17.30 -9.88
CA SER A 156 12.64 17.53 -8.47
C SER A 156 14.04 17.06 -8.08
N TRP A 157 14.48 15.91 -8.62
CA TRP A 157 15.84 15.43 -8.39
C TRP A 157 16.89 16.33 -9.02
N ASN A 158 16.65 16.84 -10.24
CA ASN A 158 17.54 17.80 -10.88
C ASN A 158 17.73 19.06 -10.03
N LEU A 159 16.62 19.59 -9.51
CA LEU A 159 16.65 20.76 -8.63
C LEU A 159 17.34 20.46 -7.29
N PHE A 160 17.01 19.33 -6.68
CA PHE A 160 17.53 18.96 -5.37
C PHE A 160 19.04 18.69 -5.40
N LEU A 161 19.53 18.03 -6.44
CA LEU A 161 20.94 17.69 -6.61
C LEU A 161 21.73 18.76 -7.36
N ASN A 162 21.06 19.82 -7.83
CA ASN A 162 21.65 20.90 -8.63
C ASN A 162 22.41 20.39 -9.86
N THR A 163 21.80 19.45 -10.58
CA THR A 163 22.34 18.82 -11.79
C THR A 163 21.23 18.52 -12.76
N ASN A 164 21.51 18.61 -14.06
CA ASN A 164 20.50 18.31 -15.10
C ASN A 164 20.33 16.82 -15.38
N ASN A 165 21.19 15.98 -14.85
CA ASN A 165 21.12 14.54 -15.08
C ASN A 165 21.81 13.77 -13.94
N PRO A 166 21.14 13.63 -12.77
CA PRO A 166 21.69 12.88 -11.64
C PRO A 166 21.84 11.40 -12.01
N SER A 167 22.91 10.79 -11.53
CA SER A 167 23.05 9.35 -11.67
C SER A 167 22.02 8.61 -10.79
N GLN A 168 21.72 7.35 -11.14
CA GLN A 168 20.84 6.54 -10.31
C GLN A 168 21.40 6.37 -8.90
N ASN A 169 22.71 6.24 -8.75
CA ASN A 169 23.37 6.12 -7.44
C ASN A 169 23.14 7.38 -6.57
N ASP A 170 23.21 8.57 -7.16
CA ASP A 170 22.94 9.82 -6.42
C ASP A 170 21.50 9.85 -5.90
N ILE A 171 20.55 9.41 -6.72
CA ILE A 171 19.13 9.33 -6.36
C ILE A 171 18.91 8.29 -5.25
N ASP A 172 19.52 7.11 -5.37
CA ASP A 172 19.42 6.03 -4.40
C ASP A 172 19.99 6.45 -3.04
N ASP A 173 21.14 7.12 -3.02
CA ASP A 173 21.73 7.68 -1.81
C ASP A 173 20.82 8.71 -1.14
N CYS A 174 20.15 9.55 -1.93
CA CYS A 174 19.17 10.50 -1.43
C CYS A 174 17.96 9.79 -0.81
N TYR A 175 17.41 8.75 -1.43
CA TYR A 175 16.33 7.96 -0.84
C TYR A 175 16.76 7.25 0.44
N MET A 176 17.98 6.70 0.49
CA MET A 176 18.51 6.09 1.71
C MET A 176 18.66 7.12 2.85
N ASN A 177 19.05 8.35 2.53
CA ASN A 177 19.11 9.43 3.50
C ASN A 177 17.70 9.86 3.94
N LEU A 178 16.72 9.92 3.03
CA LEU A 178 15.33 10.20 3.36
C LEU A 178 14.78 9.15 4.34
N ILE A 179 15.00 7.86 4.09
CA ILE A 179 14.60 6.77 5.00
C ILE A 179 15.20 6.96 6.39
N ARG A 180 16.50 7.29 6.48
CA ARG A 180 17.16 7.54 7.77
C ARG A 180 16.54 8.74 8.50
N ASN A 181 16.22 9.80 7.78
CA ASN A 181 15.60 11.01 8.36
C ASN A 181 14.15 10.75 8.80
N VAL A 182 13.35 10.01 8.03
CA VAL A 182 12.01 9.58 8.44
C VAL A 182 12.09 8.76 9.72
N LYS A 183 13.02 7.79 9.82
CA LYS A 183 13.21 7.01 11.04
C LYS A 183 13.62 7.85 12.25
N ARG A 184 14.49 8.86 12.06
CA ARG A 184 14.90 9.77 13.15
C ARG A 184 13.74 10.62 13.67
N ASN A 185 12.84 11.01 12.79
CA ASN A 185 11.72 11.91 13.09
C ASN A 185 10.38 11.15 13.20
N TYR A 186 10.41 9.82 13.24
CA TYR A 186 9.21 8.98 13.29
C TYR A 186 8.31 9.30 14.49
N TRP A 187 8.90 9.66 15.61
CA TRP A 187 8.17 10.08 16.80
C TRP A 187 7.20 11.24 16.52
N PHE A 188 7.59 12.17 15.67
CA PHE A 188 6.72 13.30 15.27
C PHE A 188 5.49 12.82 14.49
N ILE A 189 5.68 11.85 13.58
CA ILE A 189 4.58 11.25 12.79
C ILE A 189 3.68 10.39 13.69
N ALA A 190 4.25 9.69 14.65
CA ALA A 190 3.53 8.77 15.52
C ALA A 190 2.67 9.46 16.59
N PHE A 191 2.97 10.72 16.94
CA PHE A 191 2.29 11.48 18.00
C PHE A 191 1.39 12.61 17.47
N ASN A 192 1.24 12.76 16.16
CA ASN A 192 0.27 13.63 15.49
C ASN A 192 -0.86 12.82 14.85
#